data_54e7cf63c35dc7b54ad774bc2d8d459b
#
_entry.id   54e7cf63c35dc7b54ad774bc2d8d459b
#
_cell.length_a   1.000
_cell.length_b   1.000
_cell.length_c   1.000
_cell.angle_alpha   90.00
_cell.angle_beta   90.00
_cell.angle_gamma   90.00
#
_symmetry.space_group_name_H-M   'P 1'
#
loop_
_entity.id
_entity.type
_entity.pdbx_description
1 polymer ?
#
loop_
_entity_poly.entity_id
_entity_poly.type
_entity_poly.pdbx_seq_one_letter_code
_entity_poly.pdbx_strand_id
1 'polypeptide(L)'
;MRQPSVNSARAAYVSLALVVAAGAAACGPKDNDANGSGGDSAPHKGGTLSVLNSDPQSDFDPARLYTSGGGNVPSLVFRTLTTRNRADGAAGTKVVPDLATDTGRPSKNATVWTYTLKKGLKYEDGTAITSADIKYGIERSFAPELSGGAPYLRDWLVGAADYQGPYKDKKGLSAIETPDDRTIVFHLNKPEGEFPYLATQTQFTPVPKAKDTGTKYEEHPISSGPYKVVKNENDGEHLVLERNTYWSAAVDDQRKAYPDRIDVKSGLDSAVINQRLSASQGTDAAAVTTDTNLGPAELAKVTGDKELASRVGTGHFGYTNYIAFNPKVKPFDNPKVRQAISYAVDRSSVVNAAGGSALAEAATTFLPNQKSFGYTPYDLFPAGATGNAAKAKELLKEAGYPNGLTVTLTHDNAQNFKTSPEIATAIQDALKKAGITVKLQGLEDNNYSDTVRSVKTEPGFFLSAWGADWPSGGPFLAPIFDGRQIVKDGANFNSAQLNDASVNAEIDAINKLTDLDAAAKRWGALDQKIGAQALTVPLFHPVYKRLVGKDIRNVVISDWTGVLDISQVAVK
;
A
#
# COMPACT_ATOMS: atom_id res chain seq x y z
N MET A 1 11.57 60.85 10.99
CA MET A 1 10.66 61.60 11.91
C MET A 1 9.85 60.60 12.72
N ARG A 2 10.15 60.60 14.02
CA ARG A 2 9.28 60.31 15.17
C ARG A 2 8.37 59.07 15.14
N GLN A 3 8.79 58.07 15.89
CA GLN A 3 7.94 57.32 16.84
C GLN A 3 7.33 58.29 17.91
N PRO A 4 6.27 57.88 18.65
CA PRO A 4 6.46 57.26 19.95
C PRO A 4 5.47 56.11 20.18
N SER A 5 5.86 55.02 20.85
CA SER A 5 6.13 54.67 22.26
C SER A 5 4.90 54.41 23.13
N VAL A 6 4.79 53.16 23.61
CA VAL A 6 4.64 52.66 24.99
C VAL A 6 3.25 52.83 25.66
N ASN A 7 2.59 51.77 26.10
CA ASN A 7 2.65 51.38 27.50
C ASN A 7 1.95 50.02 27.80
N SER A 8 2.65 49.30 28.65
CA SER A 8 2.32 48.10 29.38
C SER A 8 1.33 48.30 30.51
N ALA A 9 0.53 47.33 30.86
CA ALA A 9 0.07 47.08 32.22
C ALA A 9 -0.23 45.61 32.48
N ARG A 10 0.46 45.08 33.48
CA ARG A 10 0.28 43.78 34.16
C ARG A 10 -0.81 43.87 35.22
N ALA A 11 -1.45 42.76 35.53
CA ALA A 11 -1.78 42.20 36.86
C ALA A 11 -2.89 41.16 36.66
N ALA A 12 -2.76 39.94 36.99
CA ALA A 12 -2.44 39.15 38.21
C ALA A 12 -3.71 38.61 38.91
N TYR A 13 -3.74 37.25 38.95
CA TYR A 13 -4.31 36.34 39.94
C TYR A 13 -5.67 36.62 40.61
N VAL A 14 -6.55 35.59 40.62
CA VAL A 14 -6.97 34.91 41.86
C VAL A 14 -7.66 33.59 41.53
N SER A 15 -7.17 32.52 42.14
CA SER A 15 -7.77 31.18 42.24
C SER A 15 -8.85 31.22 43.35
N LEU A 16 -9.94 30.48 43.17
CA LEU A 16 -10.67 29.93 44.29
C LEU A 16 -11.39 28.64 43.94
N ALA A 17 -11.02 27.59 44.64
CA ALA A 17 -11.70 26.29 44.70
C ALA A 17 -12.72 26.27 45.83
N LEU A 18 -13.74 25.43 45.74
CA LEU A 18 -14.47 24.67 46.77
C LEU A 18 -15.81 24.18 46.21
N VAL A 19 -16.05 22.90 46.02
CA VAL A 19 -16.37 21.77 46.90
C VAL A 19 -17.85 21.64 47.27
N VAL A 20 -18.45 20.51 46.80
CA VAL A 20 -19.40 19.56 47.41
C VAL A 20 -20.87 20.01 47.63
N ALA A 21 -21.83 19.30 47.07
CA ALA A 21 -22.63 18.29 47.78
C ALA A 21 -23.70 17.65 46.90
N ALA A 22 -23.95 16.40 47.20
CA ALA A 22 -24.91 15.48 46.63
C ALA A 22 -26.37 15.80 47.00
N GLY A 23 -27.29 15.39 46.13
CA GLY A 23 -28.73 15.36 46.44
C GLY A 23 -29.46 14.52 45.40
N ALA A 24 -29.81 13.30 45.80
CA ALA A 24 -30.70 12.42 45.04
C ALA A 24 -32.16 12.80 45.32
N ALA A 25 -33.00 12.80 44.31
CA ALA A 25 -34.41 12.37 44.42
C ALA A 25 -35.12 12.30 43.09
N ALA A 26 -35.82 11.29 42.95
CA ALA A 26 -36.58 10.57 41.98
C ALA A 26 -37.77 11.27 41.30
N CYS A 27 -38.17 10.59 40.21
CA CYS A 27 -39.52 10.38 39.68
C CYS A 27 -40.13 11.36 38.67
N GLY A 28 -40.33 10.82 37.46
CA GLY A 28 -41.62 10.81 36.78
C GLY A 28 -41.61 11.37 35.35
N PRO A 29 -42.31 10.74 34.42
CA PRO A 29 -42.14 10.95 33.00
C PRO A 29 -43.00 12.08 32.44
N LYS A 30 -42.52 12.75 31.41
CA LYS A 30 -43.37 13.43 30.43
C LYS A 30 -42.76 13.37 29.06
N ASP A 31 -43.47 12.69 28.18
CA ASP A 31 -43.33 12.78 26.75
C ASP A 31 -43.41 14.24 26.27
N ASN A 32 -42.46 14.58 25.42
CA ASN A 32 -42.70 15.62 24.42
C ASN A 32 -41.81 15.35 23.21
N ASP A 33 -42.46 15.00 22.14
CA ASP A 33 -41.93 15.00 20.79
C ASP A 33 -41.26 16.34 20.48
N ALA A 34 -39.99 16.25 20.11
CA ALA A 34 -39.33 17.31 19.37
C ALA A 34 -38.40 16.66 18.32
N ASN A 35 -38.85 16.78 17.11
CA ASN A 35 -38.13 16.61 15.85
C ASN A 35 -36.68 17.05 15.98
N GLY A 36 -35.74 16.10 15.91
CA GLY A 36 -34.30 16.35 15.92
C GLY A 36 -33.63 15.42 14.89
N SER A 37 -33.19 16.03 13.82
CA SER A 37 -32.13 15.66 12.89
C SER A 37 -31.39 14.35 13.13
N GLY A 38 -31.20 13.58 12.06
CA GLY A 38 -30.60 12.26 11.98
C GLY A 38 -29.37 12.06 12.87
N GLY A 39 -29.56 11.35 13.96
CA GLY A 39 -28.48 10.86 14.79
C GLY A 39 -27.71 9.79 14.05
N ASP A 40 -26.42 10.02 13.91
CA ASP A 40 -25.44 9.01 13.47
C ASP A 40 -25.50 7.86 14.51
N SER A 41 -26.25 6.80 14.19
CA SER A 41 -26.34 5.65 15.08
C SER A 41 -24.96 4.96 15.14
N ALA A 42 -24.46 4.71 16.36
CA ALA A 42 -23.19 4.01 16.56
C ALA A 42 -23.13 2.71 15.74
N PRO A 43 -21.96 2.33 15.21
CA PRO A 43 -21.80 1.09 14.46
C PRO A 43 -22.34 -0.11 15.25
N HIS A 44 -23.21 -0.91 14.66
CA HIS A 44 -23.81 -2.08 15.30
C HIS A 44 -23.58 -3.35 14.47
N LYS A 45 -23.74 -4.49 15.10
CA LYS A 45 -23.64 -5.80 14.45
C LYS A 45 -24.94 -6.11 13.69
N GLY A 46 -24.78 -6.74 12.53
CA GLY A 46 -25.89 -7.22 11.73
C GLY A 46 -25.80 -6.84 10.26
N GLY A 47 -26.71 -7.35 9.46
CA GLY A 47 -26.87 -7.05 8.05
C GLY A 47 -25.86 -7.74 7.13
N THR A 48 -26.01 -7.45 5.84
CA THR A 48 -25.13 -7.94 4.76
C THR A 48 -24.38 -6.77 4.13
N LEU A 49 -23.06 -6.84 4.13
CA LEU A 49 -22.19 -5.93 3.38
C LEU A 49 -22.04 -6.47 1.95
N SER A 50 -22.35 -5.66 0.95
CA SER A 50 -22.03 -5.94 -0.45
C SER A 50 -20.65 -5.35 -0.80
N VAL A 51 -19.79 -6.12 -1.46
CA VAL A 51 -18.52 -5.64 -2.02
C VAL A 51 -18.61 -5.77 -3.54
N LEU A 52 -18.41 -4.65 -4.24
CA LEU A 52 -18.48 -4.59 -5.70
C LEU A 52 -17.09 -4.26 -6.23
N ASN A 53 -16.45 -5.21 -6.91
CA ASN A 53 -15.09 -5.09 -7.39
C ASN A 53 -14.99 -5.28 -8.91
N SER A 54 -13.99 -4.66 -9.52
CA SER A 54 -13.63 -4.88 -10.93
C SER A 54 -12.83 -6.16 -11.11
N ASP A 55 -11.91 -6.45 -10.19
CA ASP A 55 -11.03 -7.60 -10.30
C ASP A 55 -11.58 -8.79 -9.50
N PRO A 56 -11.62 -10.01 -10.08
CA PRO A 56 -11.94 -11.23 -9.35
C PRO A 56 -11.01 -11.42 -8.15
N GLN A 57 -11.53 -12.04 -7.09
CA GLN A 57 -10.75 -12.45 -5.93
C GLN A 57 -10.15 -13.84 -6.20
N SER A 58 -9.43 -13.98 -7.31
CA SER A 58 -8.73 -15.20 -7.69
C SER A 58 -7.61 -15.57 -6.72
N ASP A 59 -7.11 -16.80 -6.83
CA ASP A 59 -6.00 -17.29 -6.00
C ASP A 59 -6.25 -17.16 -4.48
N PHE A 60 -7.48 -17.48 -4.00
CA PHE A 60 -7.85 -17.29 -2.59
C PHE A 60 -7.19 -18.32 -1.65
N ASP A 61 -5.90 -18.54 -1.88
CA ASP A 61 -4.99 -19.35 -1.05
C ASP A 61 -3.93 -18.43 -0.43
N PRO A 62 -3.71 -18.44 0.91
CA PRO A 62 -2.75 -17.58 1.56
C PRO A 62 -1.31 -17.77 1.06
N ALA A 63 -0.97 -18.93 0.48
CA ALA A 63 0.35 -19.17 -0.12
C ALA A 63 0.56 -18.43 -1.45
N ARG A 64 -0.52 -18.18 -2.20
CA ARG A 64 -0.50 -17.56 -3.54
C ARG A 64 -0.84 -16.08 -3.55
N LEU A 65 -1.59 -15.63 -2.55
CA LEU A 65 -2.01 -14.23 -2.46
C LEU A 65 -0.80 -13.28 -2.33
N TYR A 66 -0.67 -12.41 -3.31
CA TYR A 66 0.31 -11.33 -3.30
C TYR A 66 -0.29 -10.10 -3.96
N THR A 67 -0.85 -9.22 -3.13
CA THR A 67 -1.45 -7.97 -3.58
C THR A 67 -0.92 -6.81 -2.74
N SER A 68 -0.38 -5.80 -3.39
CA SER A 68 0.15 -4.59 -2.74
C SER A 68 -0.92 -3.78 -1.97
N GLY A 69 -2.18 -4.03 -2.19
CA GLY A 69 -3.30 -3.41 -1.46
C GLY A 69 -3.67 -4.09 -0.13
N GLY A 70 -2.89 -5.09 0.32
CA GLY A 70 -3.09 -5.74 1.62
C GLY A 70 -4.36 -6.56 1.75
N GLY A 71 -4.86 -7.14 0.66
CA GLY A 71 -5.88 -8.18 0.69
C GLY A 71 -7.05 -7.87 1.63
N ASN A 72 -7.83 -6.83 1.35
CA ASN A 72 -8.94 -6.43 2.22
C ASN A 72 -9.89 -7.58 2.54
N VAL A 73 -10.38 -8.28 1.50
CA VAL A 73 -11.25 -9.46 1.66
C VAL A 73 -10.50 -10.62 2.30
N PRO A 74 -9.28 -11.01 1.84
CA PRO A 74 -8.50 -12.05 2.49
C PRO A 74 -8.26 -11.81 3.98
N SER A 75 -8.08 -10.57 4.43
CA SER A 75 -7.84 -10.25 5.84
C SER A 75 -9.02 -10.52 6.78
N LEU A 76 -10.19 -10.81 6.24
CA LEU A 76 -11.37 -11.24 6.99
C LEU A 76 -11.34 -12.74 7.30
N VAL A 77 -10.62 -13.51 6.49
CA VAL A 77 -10.50 -14.98 6.59
C VAL A 77 -9.15 -15.37 7.16
N PHE A 78 -8.08 -14.68 6.74
CA PHE A 78 -6.70 -15.01 7.09
C PHE A 78 -6.13 -14.03 8.11
N ARG A 79 -5.60 -14.56 9.21
CA ARG A 79 -4.82 -13.81 10.19
C ARG A 79 -3.36 -14.22 10.09
N THR A 80 -2.47 -13.30 10.42
CA THR A 80 -1.03 -13.45 10.31
C THR A 80 -0.36 -13.20 11.67
N LEU A 81 0.95 -13.35 11.81
CA LEU A 81 1.63 -13.10 13.09
C LEU A 81 1.46 -11.66 13.56
N THR A 82 1.64 -10.72 12.62
CA THR A 82 1.42 -9.28 12.81
C THR A 82 0.43 -8.79 11.75
N THR A 83 -0.12 -7.61 11.92
CA THR A 83 -1.02 -6.98 10.92
C THR A 83 -0.81 -5.47 10.93
N ARG A 84 -1.43 -4.77 9.97
CA ARG A 84 -1.53 -3.31 10.04
C ARG A 84 -2.47 -2.87 11.16
N ASN A 85 -2.19 -1.74 11.78
CA ASN A 85 -3.16 -1.08 12.65
C ASN A 85 -4.37 -0.66 11.81
N ARG A 86 -5.57 -1.05 12.21
CA ARG A 86 -6.80 -0.79 11.46
C ARG A 86 -7.40 0.53 11.85
N ALA A 87 -6.61 1.59 11.66
CA ALA A 87 -6.94 2.96 11.97
C ALA A 87 -6.86 3.84 10.71
N ASP A 88 -7.53 4.97 10.76
CA ASP A 88 -7.58 5.95 9.67
C ASP A 88 -6.24 6.67 9.48
N GLY A 89 -5.95 7.06 8.23
CA GLY A 89 -4.79 7.84 7.85
C GLY A 89 -3.44 7.23 8.27
N ALA A 90 -2.52 8.08 8.70
CA ALA A 90 -1.15 7.72 9.07
C ALA A 90 -1.05 6.74 10.26
N ALA A 91 -2.05 6.71 11.16
CA ALA A 91 -2.07 5.74 12.25
C ALA A 91 -2.18 4.30 11.72
N GLY A 92 -2.81 4.12 10.56
CA GLY A 92 -2.96 2.84 9.88
C GLY A 92 -1.68 2.28 9.26
N THR A 93 -0.58 3.04 9.22
CA THR A 93 0.71 2.56 8.69
C THR A 93 1.53 1.75 9.68
N LYS A 94 1.12 1.70 10.95
CA LYS A 94 1.85 0.97 11.99
C LYS A 94 1.61 -0.52 11.88
N VAL A 95 2.67 -1.31 12.06
CA VAL A 95 2.56 -2.75 12.28
C VAL A 95 2.23 -3.01 13.75
N VAL A 96 1.28 -3.92 13.99
CA VAL A 96 0.78 -4.29 15.32
C VAL A 96 0.66 -5.81 15.45
N PRO A 97 0.59 -6.38 16.68
CA PRO A 97 0.37 -7.80 16.87
C PRO A 97 -0.99 -8.26 16.30
N ASP A 98 -1.05 -9.47 15.70
CA ASP A 98 -2.31 -10.13 15.31
C ASP A 98 -2.47 -11.48 16.03
N LEU A 99 -1.95 -12.57 15.47
CA LEU A 99 -1.90 -13.87 16.16
C LEU A 99 -0.85 -13.88 17.25
N ALA A 100 0.23 -13.12 17.08
CA ALA A 100 1.29 -13.00 18.08
C ALA A 100 0.92 -12.03 19.22
N THR A 101 1.61 -12.14 20.36
CA THR A 101 1.45 -11.26 21.53
C THR A 101 2.16 -9.92 21.38
N ASP A 102 3.15 -9.86 20.50
CA ASP A 102 3.97 -8.68 20.18
C ASP A 102 4.33 -8.67 18.68
N THR A 103 5.04 -7.66 18.24
CA THR A 103 5.50 -7.53 16.84
C THR A 103 6.77 -8.35 16.55
N GLY A 104 7.16 -9.24 17.45
CA GLY A 104 8.36 -10.05 17.33
C GLY A 104 9.53 -9.50 18.13
N ARG A 105 10.36 -10.42 18.62
CA ARG A 105 11.55 -10.11 19.40
C ARG A 105 12.81 -10.46 18.62
N PRO A 106 13.58 -9.45 18.17
CA PRO A 106 14.82 -9.66 17.46
C PRO A 106 15.95 -10.08 18.40
N SER A 107 16.86 -10.90 17.88
CA SER A 107 18.12 -11.25 18.51
C SER A 107 19.20 -11.45 17.46
N LYS A 108 20.45 -11.68 17.87
CA LYS A 108 21.59 -11.88 16.98
C LYS A 108 21.66 -10.83 15.86
N ASN A 109 21.51 -9.55 16.24
CA ASN A 109 21.55 -8.43 15.30
C ASN A 109 20.45 -8.56 14.21
N ALA A 110 19.19 -8.83 14.62
CA ALA A 110 18.02 -9.01 13.76
C ALA A 110 18.12 -10.14 12.72
N THR A 111 19.01 -11.12 12.91
CA THR A 111 19.04 -12.35 12.12
C THR A 111 18.20 -13.48 12.72
N VAL A 112 17.68 -13.30 13.95
CA VAL A 112 16.76 -14.25 14.58
C VAL A 112 15.57 -13.50 15.13
N TRP A 113 14.36 -13.95 14.80
CA TRP A 113 13.10 -13.38 15.26
C TRP A 113 12.26 -14.43 15.98
N THR A 114 11.78 -14.09 17.18
CA THR A 114 10.93 -14.99 17.98
C THR A 114 9.56 -14.36 18.19
N TYR A 115 8.50 -15.12 17.93
CA TYR A 115 7.12 -14.75 18.21
C TYR A 115 6.48 -15.73 19.18
N THR A 116 5.56 -15.24 20.01
CA THR A 116 4.73 -16.05 20.90
C THR A 116 3.25 -15.83 20.54
N LEU A 117 2.52 -16.90 20.24
CA LEU A 117 1.11 -16.80 19.88
C LEU A 117 0.25 -16.44 21.10
N LYS A 118 -0.83 -15.69 20.86
CA LYS A 118 -1.89 -15.44 21.85
C LYS A 118 -2.53 -16.77 22.29
N LYS A 119 -3.07 -16.83 23.48
CA LYS A 119 -3.84 -18.00 23.96
C LYS A 119 -5.25 -17.99 23.39
N GLY A 120 -5.82 -19.16 23.16
CA GLY A 120 -7.23 -19.32 22.76
C GLY A 120 -7.51 -19.02 21.28
N LEU A 121 -6.49 -19.00 20.43
CA LEU A 121 -6.65 -18.91 18.98
C LEU A 121 -7.29 -20.19 18.43
N LYS A 122 -8.29 -20.04 17.57
CA LYS A 122 -9.04 -21.14 16.98
C LYS A 122 -9.32 -20.92 15.50
N TYR A 123 -9.38 -22.02 14.76
CA TYR A 123 -9.96 -22.06 13.43
C TYR A 123 -11.50 -22.07 13.48
N GLU A 124 -12.14 -21.94 12.31
CA GLU A 124 -13.60 -21.95 12.15
C GLU A 124 -14.28 -23.27 12.53
N ASP A 125 -13.55 -24.36 12.64
CA ASP A 125 -14.03 -25.65 13.10
C ASP A 125 -13.82 -25.86 14.63
N GLY A 126 -13.28 -24.86 15.31
CA GLY A 126 -13.00 -24.87 16.76
C GLY A 126 -11.69 -25.51 17.15
N THR A 127 -10.90 -26.06 16.23
CA THR A 127 -9.56 -26.58 16.51
C THR A 127 -8.59 -25.45 16.86
N ALA A 128 -7.61 -25.76 17.70
CA ALA A 128 -6.62 -24.76 18.14
C ALA A 128 -5.62 -24.45 17.01
N ILE A 129 -5.23 -23.18 16.89
CA ILE A 129 -4.14 -22.73 16.03
C ILE A 129 -2.83 -22.87 16.78
N THR A 130 -1.82 -23.47 16.14
CA THR A 130 -0.49 -23.70 16.70
C THR A 130 0.61 -23.03 15.87
N SER A 131 1.80 -22.92 16.45
CA SER A 131 3.01 -22.46 15.76
C SER A 131 3.38 -23.37 14.58
N ALA A 132 3.12 -24.67 14.69
CA ALA A 132 3.35 -25.63 13.61
C ALA A 132 2.46 -25.38 12.39
N ASP A 133 1.23 -24.89 12.59
CA ASP A 133 0.33 -24.54 11.48
C ASP A 133 0.83 -23.31 10.72
N ILE A 134 1.43 -22.32 11.40
CA ILE A 134 2.04 -21.15 10.76
C ILE A 134 3.27 -21.59 9.98
N LYS A 135 4.14 -22.40 10.57
CA LYS A 135 5.29 -22.97 9.86
C LYS A 135 4.84 -23.70 8.60
N TYR A 136 3.82 -24.55 8.69
CA TYR A 136 3.29 -25.28 7.55
C TYR A 136 2.72 -24.37 6.47
N GLY A 137 1.96 -23.32 6.85
CA GLY A 137 1.44 -22.32 5.93
C GLY A 137 2.56 -21.62 5.15
N ILE A 138 3.64 -21.22 5.85
CA ILE A 138 4.83 -20.63 5.20
C ILE A 138 5.49 -21.65 4.26
N GLU A 139 5.71 -22.87 4.71
CA GLU A 139 6.34 -23.92 3.91
C GLU A 139 5.56 -24.23 2.62
N ARG A 140 4.21 -24.13 2.65
CA ARG A 140 3.37 -24.29 1.44
C ARG A 140 3.70 -23.27 0.35
N SER A 141 4.03 -22.04 0.71
CA SER A 141 4.32 -20.97 -0.26
C SER A 141 5.59 -21.22 -1.09
N PHE A 142 6.38 -22.22 -0.74
CA PHE A 142 7.55 -22.64 -1.51
C PHE A 142 7.22 -23.73 -2.54
N ALA A 143 6.05 -24.33 -2.50
CA ALA A 143 5.64 -25.35 -3.44
C ALA A 143 5.45 -24.75 -4.84
N PRO A 144 6.09 -25.29 -5.90
CA PRO A 144 6.00 -24.75 -7.26
C PRO A 144 4.55 -24.67 -7.78
N GLU A 145 3.69 -25.60 -7.38
CA GLU A 145 2.27 -25.63 -7.72
C GLU A 145 1.43 -24.54 -7.03
N LEU A 146 1.99 -23.88 -5.99
CA LEU A 146 1.38 -22.77 -5.26
C LEU A 146 2.15 -21.45 -5.47
N SER A 147 2.79 -21.31 -6.62
CA SER A 147 3.52 -20.08 -6.98
C SER A 147 2.58 -18.85 -7.05
N GLY A 148 3.15 -17.66 -6.88
CA GLY A 148 2.42 -16.38 -6.94
C GLY A 148 2.53 -15.55 -5.68
N GLY A 149 2.89 -16.14 -4.53
CA GLY A 149 3.08 -15.42 -3.27
C GLY A 149 4.31 -14.50 -3.28
N ALA A 150 4.42 -13.65 -2.24
CA ALA A 150 5.52 -12.70 -2.08
C ALA A 150 6.90 -13.40 -2.04
N PRO A 151 7.94 -12.89 -2.74
CA PRO A 151 9.20 -13.59 -2.93
C PRO A 151 10.15 -13.57 -1.73
N TYR A 152 9.93 -12.70 -0.75
CA TYR A 152 10.89 -12.36 0.31
C TYR A 152 11.38 -13.54 1.14
N LEU A 153 10.51 -14.50 1.48
CA LEU A 153 10.84 -15.62 2.35
C LEU A 153 11.95 -16.49 1.78
N ARG A 154 11.98 -16.63 0.44
CA ARG A 154 13.00 -17.42 -0.26
C ARG A 154 14.39 -16.80 -0.11
N ASP A 155 14.46 -15.47 -0.12
CA ASP A 155 15.73 -14.73 -0.01
C ASP A 155 16.14 -14.54 1.46
N TRP A 156 15.17 -14.41 2.38
CA TRP A 156 15.46 -14.03 3.75
C TRP A 156 15.74 -15.21 4.67
N LEU A 157 15.07 -16.36 4.49
CA LEU A 157 15.23 -17.50 5.39
C LEU A 157 16.44 -18.35 5.05
N VAL A 158 17.16 -18.80 6.08
CA VAL A 158 18.33 -19.70 5.93
C VAL A 158 17.92 -20.98 5.22
N GLY A 159 18.64 -21.36 4.14
CA GLY A 159 18.40 -22.59 3.40
C GLY A 159 17.10 -22.64 2.60
N ALA A 160 16.41 -21.50 2.43
CA ALA A 160 15.13 -21.45 1.72
C ALA A 160 15.26 -21.36 0.19
N ALA A 161 16.43 -20.97 -0.34
CA ALA A 161 16.62 -20.73 -1.78
C ALA A 161 16.20 -21.93 -2.65
N ASP A 162 16.59 -23.15 -2.24
CA ASP A 162 16.35 -24.39 -2.98
C ASP A 162 15.18 -25.22 -2.42
N TYR A 163 14.52 -24.74 -1.35
CA TYR A 163 13.40 -25.45 -0.75
C TYR A 163 12.18 -25.45 -1.68
N GLN A 164 11.58 -26.64 -1.88
CA GLN A 164 10.49 -26.88 -2.84
C GLN A 164 9.14 -27.18 -2.17
N GLY A 165 9.00 -26.77 -0.89
CA GLY A 165 7.76 -26.95 -0.15
C GLY A 165 7.54 -28.33 0.47
N PRO A 166 6.51 -28.46 1.32
CA PRO A 166 6.29 -29.66 2.16
C PRO A 166 5.79 -30.87 1.36
N TYR A 167 5.35 -30.67 0.13
CA TYR A 167 4.91 -31.79 -0.74
C TYR A 167 6.09 -32.60 -1.28
N LYS A 168 7.24 -31.96 -1.47
CA LYS A 168 8.49 -32.59 -1.94
C LYS A 168 9.46 -32.89 -0.80
N ASP A 169 9.60 -31.96 0.16
CA ASP A 169 10.48 -32.13 1.31
C ASP A 169 9.65 -32.17 2.62
N LYS A 170 9.40 -33.40 3.08
CA LYS A 170 8.62 -33.66 4.30
C LYS A 170 9.35 -33.30 5.61
N LYS A 171 10.68 -33.04 5.55
CA LYS A 171 11.44 -32.61 6.73
C LYS A 171 11.12 -31.15 7.12
N GLY A 172 10.65 -30.39 6.15
CA GLY A 172 10.36 -28.97 6.33
C GLY A 172 11.60 -28.09 6.38
N LEU A 173 11.39 -26.79 6.51
CA LEU A 173 12.44 -25.78 6.51
C LEU A 173 13.02 -25.59 7.92
N SER A 174 14.29 -25.93 8.11
CA SER A 174 14.99 -25.83 9.40
C SER A 174 15.16 -24.39 9.91
N ALA A 175 15.07 -23.41 9.03
CA ALA A 175 15.10 -21.99 9.41
C ALA A 175 13.87 -21.54 10.22
N ILE A 176 12.84 -22.37 10.31
CA ILE A 176 11.63 -22.09 11.10
C ILE A 176 11.52 -23.16 12.19
N GLU A 177 11.71 -22.76 13.44
CA GLU A 177 11.59 -23.64 14.58
C GLU A 177 10.25 -23.41 15.31
N THR A 178 9.64 -24.48 15.77
CA THR A 178 8.41 -24.47 16.59
C THR A 178 8.63 -25.31 17.85
N PRO A 179 9.36 -24.77 18.85
CA PRO A 179 9.76 -25.52 20.04
C PRO A 179 8.57 -25.94 20.92
N ASP A 180 7.46 -25.24 20.81
CA ASP A 180 6.20 -25.55 21.44
C ASP A 180 5.02 -24.99 20.62
N ASP A 181 3.77 -25.31 20.99
CA ASP A 181 2.55 -24.94 20.24
C ASP A 181 2.37 -23.43 20.05
N ARG A 182 3.10 -22.59 20.76
CA ARG A 182 2.92 -21.14 20.75
C ARG A 182 4.15 -20.34 20.39
N THR A 183 5.31 -20.96 20.35
CA THR A 183 6.56 -20.28 20.04
C THR A 183 7.01 -20.64 18.64
N ILE A 184 7.32 -19.62 17.83
CA ILE A 184 7.90 -19.78 16.50
C ILE A 184 9.15 -18.90 16.40
N VAL A 185 10.22 -19.47 15.84
CA VAL A 185 11.52 -18.80 15.69
C VAL A 185 11.95 -18.85 14.23
N PHE A 186 12.37 -17.71 13.70
CA PHE A 186 12.85 -17.55 12.34
C PHE A 186 14.35 -17.25 12.33
N HIS A 187 15.11 -17.95 11.48
CA HIS A 187 16.54 -17.71 11.24
C HIS A 187 16.73 -17.11 9.84
N LEU A 188 17.33 -15.92 9.78
CA LEU A 188 17.51 -15.16 8.56
C LEU A 188 18.94 -15.19 8.06
N ASN A 189 19.12 -15.14 6.73
CA ASN A 189 20.41 -15.07 6.04
C ASN A 189 21.19 -13.79 6.37
N LYS A 190 20.47 -12.70 6.64
CA LYS A 190 21.02 -11.37 6.91
C LYS A 190 20.12 -10.61 7.90
N PRO A 191 20.63 -9.55 8.54
CA PRO A 191 19.80 -8.70 9.39
C PRO A 191 18.63 -8.09 8.63
N GLU A 192 17.41 -8.23 9.19
CA GLU A 192 16.19 -7.63 8.63
C GLU A 192 15.32 -7.05 9.75
N GLY A 193 15.50 -5.76 10.02
CA GLY A 193 14.74 -5.05 11.06
C GLY A 193 13.26 -4.87 10.72
N GLU A 194 12.92 -4.97 9.44
CA GLU A 194 11.54 -4.87 8.94
C GLU A 194 10.79 -6.21 8.91
N PHE A 195 11.34 -7.28 9.50
CA PHE A 195 10.67 -8.58 9.58
C PHE A 195 9.23 -8.52 10.14
N PRO A 196 8.89 -7.62 11.11
CA PRO A 196 7.50 -7.46 11.54
C PRO A 196 6.53 -7.06 10.42
N TYR A 197 6.97 -6.28 9.42
CA TYR A 197 6.16 -5.98 8.25
C TYR A 197 6.01 -7.19 7.33
N LEU A 198 7.09 -7.95 7.10
CA LEU A 198 7.01 -9.21 6.32
C LEU A 198 6.02 -10.19 6.97
N ALA A 199 5.99 -10.26 8.30
CA ALA A 199 5.08 -11.13 9.05
C ALA A 199 3.59 -10.73 8.95
N THR A 200 3.26 -9.63 8.23
CA THR A 200 1.88 -9.27 7.84
C THR A 200 1.42 -9.93 6.54
N GLN A 201 2.35 -10.52 5.77
CA GLN A 201 2.03 -11.15 4.50
C GLN A 201 1.20 -12.42 4.69
N THR A 202 0.29 -12.69 3.76
CA THR A 202 -0.65 -13.82 3.84
C THR A 202 0.01 -15.17 4.00
N GLN A 203 1.24 -15.33 3.53
CA GLN A 203 2.05 -16.55 3.71
C GLN A 203 2.28 -16.92 5.19
N PHE A 204 2.14 -15.96 6.12
CA PHE A 204 2.21 -16.22 7.57
C PHE A 204 0.87 -16.65 8.18
N THR A 205 -0.13 -16.92 7.34
CA THR A 205 -1.41 -17.48 7.77
C THR A 205 -1.23 -18.94 8.22
N PRO A 206 -1.76 -19.33 9.38
CA PRO A 206 -1.74 -20.73 9.79
C PRO A 206 -2.60 -21.59 8.87
N VAL A 207 -2.07 -22.72 8.42
CA VAL A 207 -2.77 -23.73 7.62
C VAL A 207 -2.68 -25.07 8.34
N PRO A 208 -3.81 -25.67 8.77
CA PRO A 208 -3.76 -26.97 9.43
C PRO A 208 -3.43 -28.04 8.39
N LYS A 209 -2.30 -28.71 8.57
CA LYS A 209 -1.78 -29.71 7.62
C LYS A 209 -2.81 -30.79 7.25
N ALA A 210 -3.65 -31.20 8.20
CA ALA A 210 -4.68 -32.22 7.97
C ALA A 210 -5.82 -31.76 7.08
N LYS A 211 -5.95 -30.45 6.82
CA LYS A 211 -7.00 -29.83 6.00
C LYS A 211 -6.45 -29.30 4.66
N ASP A 212 -5.16 -29.46 4.42
CA ASP A 212 -4.56 -29.01 3.17
C ASP A 212 -4.98 -29.88 1.99
N THR A 213 -5.55 -29.27 0.97
CA THR A 213 -6.02 -29.92 -0.26
C THR A 213 -5.17 -29.54 -1.48
N GLY A 214 -3.94 -29.03 -1.25
CA GLY A 214 -3.05 -28.57 -2.32
C GLY A 214 -3.62 -27.34 -3.04
N THR A 215 -3.61 -27.36 -4.38
CA THR A 215 -4.14 -26.27 -5.21
C THR A 215 -5.64 -26.02 -5.04
N LYS A 216 -6.38 -27.01 -4.54
CA LYS A 216 -7.83 -26.85 -4.26
C LYS A 216 -8.12 -26.19 -2.91
N TYR A 217 -7.08 -25.86 -2.12
CA TYR A 217 -7.29 -25.20 -0.83
C TYR A 217 -7.99 -23.84 -0.98
N GLU A 218 -7.80 -23.14 -2.10
CA GLU A 218 -8.44 -21.87 -2.42
C GLU A 218 -9.97 -21.94 -2.55
N GLU A 219 -10.53 -23.10 -2.87
CA GLU A 219 -11.98 -23.27 -2.97
C GLU A 219 -12.66 -23.11 -1.60
N HIS A 220 -12.04 -23.67 -0.54
CA HIS A 220 -12.56 -23.65 0.83
C HIS A 220 -11.43 -23.58 1.85
N PRO A 221 -10.69 -22.46 1.92
CA PRO A 221 -9.62 -22.31 2.89
C PRO A 221 -10.17 -22.23 4.32
N ILE A 222 -9.50 -22.88 5.25
CA ILE A 222 -9.90 -22.88 6.67
C ILE A 222 -9.58 -21.52 7.28
N SER A 223 -10.59 -20.85 7.81
CA SER A 223 -10.46 -19.51 8.37
C SER A 223 -9.86 -19.48 9.76
N SER A 224 -8.94 -18.54 9.97
CA SER A 224 -8.45 -18.09 11.28
C SER A 224 -9.04 -16.73 11.69
N GLY A 225 -9.78 -16.09 10.79
CA GLY A 225 -10.34 -14.74 10.93
C GLY A 225 -11.80 -14.70 11.37
N PRO A 226 -12.41 -13.50 11.39
CA PRO A 226 -13.79 -13.29 11.83
C PRO A 226 -14.86 -13.86 10.88
N TYR A 227 -14.50 -14.18 9.65
CA TYR A 227 -15.41 -14.76 8.66
C TYR A 227 -14.83 -16.03 8.06
N LYS A 228 -15.70 -16.91 7.57
CA LYS A 228 -15.37 -18.11 6.82
C LYS A 228 -15.98 -18.08 5.43
N VAL A 229 -15.35 -18.76 4.49
CA VAL A 229 -15.83 -18.90 3.13
C VAL A 229 -16.96 -19.92 3.12
N VAL A 230 -18.14 -19.54 2.62
CA VAL A 230 -19.28 -20.45 2.42
C VAL A 230 -19.61 -20.64 0.95
N LYS A 231 -19.07 -19.77 0.08
CA LYS A 231 -19.21 -19.85 -1.35
C LYS A 231 -18.02 -19.19 -2.03
N ASN A 232 -17.40 -19.86 -2.98
CA ASN A 232 -16.39 -19.32 -3.88
C ASN A 232 -16.63 -19.89 -5.27
N GLU A 233 -17.17 -19.08 -6.18
CA GLU A 233 -17.58 -19.48 -7.51
C GLU A 233 -16.84 -18.68 -8.57
N ASN A 234 -16.64 -19.28 -9.74
CA ASN A 234 -16.05 -18.68 -10.91
C ASN A 234 -14.71 -17.98 -10.59
N ASP A 235 -13.84 -18.68 -9.87
CA ASP A 235 -12.51 -18.19 -9.51
C ASP A 235 -12.56 -16.80 -8.84
N GLY A 236 -13.43 -16.64 -7.85
CA GLY A 236 -13.54 -15.42 -7.05
C GLY A 236 -14.44 -14.32 -7.64
N GLU A 237 -15.17 -14.56 -8.73
CA GLU A 237 -16.18 -13.61 -9.20
C GLU A 237 -17.34 -13.45 -8.21
N HIS A 238 -17.69 -14.53 -7.50
CA HIS A 238 -18.69 -14.51 -6.46
C HIS A 238 -18.23 -15.23 -5.21
N LEU A 239 -17.82 -14.45 -4.22
CA LEU A 239 -17.37 -14.95 -2.92
C LEU A 239 -18.36 -14.54 -1.83
N VAL A 240 -18.76 -15.50 -1.00
CA VAL A 240 -19.65 -15.23 0.14
C VAL A 240 -18.97 -15.66 1.42
N LEU A 241 -18.96 -14.73 2.37
CA LEU A 241 -18.39 -14.94 3.70
C LEU A 241 -19.49 -14.83 4.77
N GLU A 242 -19.45 -15.73 5.74
CA GLU A 242 -20.31 -15.70 6.94
C GLU A 242 -19.46 -15.68 8.21
N ARG A 243 -20.04 -15.22 9.33
CA ARG A 243 -19.33 -15.17 10.62
C ARG A 243 -18.71 -16.50 10.99
N ASN A 244 -17.44 -16.45 11.38
CA ASN A 244 -16.79 -17.54 12.09
C ASN A 244 -17.19 -17.47 13.58
N THR A 245 -17.97 -18.43 14.04
CA THR A 245 -18.50 -18.47 15.41
C THR A 245 -17.43 -18.79 16.47
N TYR A 246 -16.28 -19.32 16.07
CA TYR A 246 -15.15 -19.59 16.95
C TYR A 246 -14.16 -18.43 17.04
N TRP A 247 -14.30 -17.41 16.16
CA TRP A 247 -13.50 -16.19 16.30
C TRP A 247 -13.99 -15.34 17.48
N SER A 248 -13.04 -14.69 18.16
CA SER A 248 -13.33 -13.84 19.32
C SER A 248 -12.55 -12.54 19.27
N ALA A 249 -13.25 -11.42 19.50
CA ALA A 249 -12.65 -10.11 19.66
C ALA A 249 -11.71 -10.01 20.87
N ALA A 250 -11.79 -10.94 21.83
CA ALA A 250 -10.87 -10.99 22.98
C ALA A 250 -9.41 -11.31 22.57
N VAL A 251 -9.22 -11.94 21.40
CA VAL A 251 -7.90 -12.28 20.84
C VAL A 251 -7.60 -11.56 19.52
N ASP A 252 -8.50 -10.68 19.08
CA ASP A 252 -8.37 -9.87 17.86
C ASP A 252 -8.99 -8.49 18.09
N ASP A 253 -8.20 -7.54 18.52
CA ASP A 253 -8.58 -6.14 18.75
C ASP A 253 -8.63 -5.31 17.46
N GLN A 254 -8.13 -5.87 16.37
CA GLN A 254 -7.98 -5.17 15.10
C GLN A 254 -9.25 -5.19 14.24
N ARG A 255 -9.99 -6.30 14.19
CA ARG A 255 -11.17 -6.46 13.34
C ARG A 255 -12.46 -6.32 14.14
N LYS A 256 -13.42 -5.53 13.64
CA LYS A 256 -14.70 -5.27 14.32
C LYS A 256 -15.78 -6.30 13.96
N ALA A 257 -15.75 -6.82 12.72
CA ALA A 257 -16.69 -7.82 12.25
C ALA A 257 -18.17 -7.44 12.49
N TYR A 258 -18.59 -6.25 12.06
CA TYR A 258 -19.96 -5.77 12.24
C TYR A 258 -20.99 -6.54 11.40
N PRO A 259 -20.83 -6.74 10.06
CA PRO A 259 -21.81 -7.46 9.23
C PRO A 259 -21.95 -8.94 9.64
N ASP A 260 -23.13 -9.55 9.44
CA ASP A 260 -23.31 -11.00 9.60
C ASP A 260 -22.80 -11.78 8.40
N ARG A 261 -22.90 -11.14 7.23
CA ARG A 261 -22.58 -11.72 5.93
C ARG A 261 -21.89 -10.69 5.05
N ILE A 262 -20.97 -11.14 4.22
CA ILE A 262 -20.31 -10.33 3.20
C ILE A 262 -20.48 -11.03 1.86
N ASP A 263 -21.05 -10.30 0.88
CA ASP A 263 -21.34 -10.77 -0.48
C ASP A 263 -20.44 -10.00 -1.44
N VAL A 264 -19.39 -10.65 -1.96
CA VAL A 264 -18.41 -10.06 -2.88
C VAL A 264 -18.78 -10.44 -4.30
N LYS A 265 -18.97 -9.44 -5.16
CA LYS A 265 -19.20 -9.58 -6.59
C LYS A 265 -18.12 -8.85 -7.34
N SER A 266 -17.38 -9.57 -8.15
CA SER A 266 -16.23 -9.09 -8.91
C SER A 266 -16.45 -9.24 -10.41
N GLY A 267 -15.49 -8.80 -11.22
CA GLY A 267 -15.62 -8.82 -12.68
C GLY A 267 -16.56 -7.73 -13.22
N LEU A 268 -16.87 -6.70 -12.42
CA LEU A 268 -17.78 -5.63 -12.81
C LEU A 268 -17.01 -4.48 -13.48
N ASP A 269 -17.63 -3.82 -14.46
CA ASP A 269 -17.06 -2.60 -15.02
C ASP A 269 -17.03 -1.48 -13.97
N SER A 270 -15.89 -0.74 -13.90
CA SER A 270 -15.68 0.32 -12.90
C SER A 270 -16.73 1.43 -12.98
N ALA A 271 -17.21 1.81 -14.19
CA ALA A 271 -18.24 2.81 -14.34
C ALA A 271 -19.60 2.29 -13.82
N VAL A 272 -19.89 1.00 -14.02
CA VAL A 272 -21.08 0.33 -13.47
C VAL A 272 -21.03 0.32 -11.94
N ILE A 273 -19.87 0.00 -11.33
CA ILE A 273 -19.69 0.04 -9.88
C ILE A 273 -19.99 1.45 -9.36
N ASN A 274 -19.36 2.48 -9.94
CA ASN A 274 -19.54 3.87 -9.54
C ASN A 274 -20.99 4.35 -9.72
N GLN A 275 -21.68 3.91 -10.77
CA GLN A 275 -23.09 4.20 -11.01
C GLN A 275 -23.99 3.56 -9.94
N ARG A 276 -23.76 2.29 -9.58
CA ARG A 276 -24.52 1.56 -8.55
C ARG A 276 -24.32 2.19 -7.17
N LEU A 277 -23.09 2.51 -6.79
CA LEU A 277 -22.77 3.18 -5.53
C LEU A 277 -23.40 4.59 -5.47
N SER A 278 -23.40 5.32 -6.60
CA SER A 278 -24.06 6.64 -6.67
C SER A 278 -25.58 6.52 -6.48
N ALA A 279 -26.21 5.59 -7.18
CA ALA A 279 -27.65 5.34 -7.05
C ALA A 279 -28.05 4.80 -5.68
N SER A 280 -27.21 3.94 -5.11
CA SER A 280 -27.32 3.41 -3.74
C SER A 280 -28.72 2.83 -3.44
N GLN A 281 -29.25 1.99 -4.34
CA GLN A 281 -30.59 1.40 -4.24
C GLN A 281 -30.53 -0.07 -3.83
N GLY A 282 -31.53 -0.52 -3.06
CA GLY A 282 -31.62 -1.91 -2.61
C GLY A 282 -30.34 -2.35 -1.87
N THR A 283 -29.74 -3.47 -2.27
CA THR A 283 -28.51 -4.00 -1.66
C THR A 283 -27.29 -3.07 -1.85
N ASP A 284 -27.32 -2.20 -2.87
CA ASP A 284 -26.22 -1.27 -3.14
C ASP A 284 -26.18 -0.10 -2.13
N ALA A 285 -27.24 0.10 -1.34
CA ALA A 285 -27.22 1.02 -0.20
C ALA A 285 -26.19 0.59 0.86
N ALA A 286 -25.96 -0.71 1.02
CA ALA A 286 -24.99 -1.31 1.92
C ALA A 286 -23.76 -1.83 1.15
N ALA A 287 -23.35 -1.13 0.07
CA ALA A 287 -22.23 -1.57 -0.77
C ALA A 287 -20.99 -0.69 -0.63
N VAL A 288 -19.84 -1.33 -0.84
CA VAL A 288 -18.51 -0.70 -0.94
C VAL A 288 -17.74 -1.27 -2.14
N THR A 289 -16.65 -0.60 -2.51
CA THR A 289 -15.64 -1.18 -3.40
C THR A 289 -14.27 -1.12 -2.75
N THR A 290 -13.40 -2.10 -3.03
CA THR A 290 -12.03 -2.13 -2.51
C THR A 290 -10.98 -1.85 -3.58
N ASP A 291 -11.35 -1.84 -4.87
CA ASP A 291 -10.43 -1.67 -6.01
C ASP A 291 -10.79 -0.52 -6.95
N THR A 292 -12.07 -0.12 -7.02
CA THR A 292 -12.54 0.87 -7.99
C THR A 292 -12.49 2.29 -7.45
N ASN A 293 -11.84 3.19 -8.19
CA ASN A 293 -11.74 4.62 -7.88
C ASN A 293 -12.73 5.45 -8.72
N LEU A 294 -13.09 6.63 -8.21
CA LEU A 294 -13.74 7.66 -9.02
C LEU A 294 -12.73 8.23 -10.03
N GLY A 295 -13.08 8.20 -11.31
CA GLY A 295 -12.36 8.95 -12.34
C GLY A 295 -12.70 10.44 -12.31
N PRO A 296 -12.03 11.28 -13.15
CA PRO A 296 -12.29 12.72 -13.16
C PRO A 296 -13.74 13.11 -13.43
N ALA A 297 -14.41 12.41 -14.35
CA ALA A 297 -15.81 12.69 -14.71
C ALA A 297 -16.79 12.33 -13.59
N GLU A 298 -16.60 11.16 -12.98
CA GLU A 298 -17.40 10.71 -11.83
C GLU A 298 -17.17 11.60 -10.62
N LEU A 299 -15.91 11.98 -10.35
CA LEU A 299 -15.57 12.87 -9.25
C LEU A 299 -16.22 14.24 -9.40
N ALA A 300 -16.22 14.83 -10.61
CA ALA A 300 -16.88 16.11 -10.86
C ALA A 300 -18.39 16.04 -10.57
N LYS A 301 -19.05 14.95 -10.95
CA LYS A 301 -20.47 14.71 -10.66
C LYS A 301 -20.72 14.57 -9.16
N VAL A 302 -19.91 13.76 -8.49
CA VAL A 302 -20.05 13.48 -7.06
C VAL A 302 -19.80 14.72 -6.21
N THR A 303 -18.79 15.53 -6.53
CA THR A 303 -18.49 16.77 -5.80
C THR A 303 -19.55 17.86 -5.98
N GLY A 304 -20.34 17.80 -7.06
CA GLY A 304 -21.47 18.70 -7.31
C GLY A 304 -22.71 18.38 -6.48
N ASP A 305 -22.78 17.22 -5.85
CA ASP A 305 -23.88 16.76 -5.00
C ASP A 305 -23.39 16.55 -3.57
N LYS A 306 -23.98 17.30 -2.62
CA LYS A 306 -23.56 17.29 -1.20
C LYS A 306 -23.74 15.92 -0.52
N GLU A 307 -24.79 15.19 -0.87
CA GLU A 307 -25.06 13.86 -0.31
C GLU A 307 -24.02 12.87 -0.82
N LEU A 308 -23.79 12.84 -2.14
CA LEU A 308 -22.75 11.99 -2.74
C LEU A 308 -21.35 12.35 -2.20
N ALA A 309 -21.01 13.63 -2.12
CA ALA A 309 -19.73 14.10 -1.61
C ALA A 309 -19.45 13.62 -0.17
N SER A 310 -20.49 13.55 0.67
CA SER A 310 -20.37 13.06 2.06
C SER A 310 -20.05 11.57 2.17
N ARG A 311 -20.21 10.82 1.10
CA ARG A 311 -19.95 9.37 1.01
C ARG A 311 -18.62 9.03 0.33
N VAL A 312 -17.79 10.02 0.01
CA VAL A 312 -16.49 9.82 -0.62
C VAL A 312 -15.40 9.63 0.42
N GLY A 313 -14.78 8.47 0.40
CA GLY A 313 -13.54 8.21 1.13
C GLY A 313 -12.31 8.66 0.33
N THR A 314 -11.32 9.24 1.01
CA THR A 314 -10.04 9.64 0.41
C THR A 314 -8.93 8.81 1.00
N GLY A 315 -8.10 8.21 0.15
CA GLY A 315 -6.95 7.42 0.57
C GLY A 315 -5.66 7.83 -0.16
N HIS A 316 -4.55 7.73 0.57
CA HIS A 316 -3.20 7.91 0.04
C HIS A 316 -2.49 6.56 0.12
N PHE A 317 -2.06 6.05 -1.02
CA PHE A 317 -1.27 4.82 -1.07
C PHE A 317 0.19 5.16 -1.30
N GLY A 318 1.10 4.40 -0.67
CA GLY A 318 2.53 4.56 -0.85
C GLY A 318 2.99 4.22 -2.27
N TYR A 319 2.69 5.11 -3.23
CA TYR A 319 2.96 4.93 -4.65
C TYR A 319 3.52 6.22 -5.26
N THR A 320 4.48 6.08 -6.16
CA THR A 320 5.06 7.21 -6.89
C THR A 320 5.08 6.92 -8.38
N ASN A 321 4.51 7.85 -9.16
CA ASN A 321 4.66 7.87 -10.61
C ASN A 321 5.86 8.73 -10.97
N TYR A 322 6.72 8.25 -11.86
CA TYR A 322 7.98 8.90 -12.16
C TYR A 322 8.46 8.61 -13.59
N ILE A 323 9.37 9.43 -14.06
CA ILE A 323 10.19 9.11 -15.24
C ILE A 323 11.40 8.32 -14.77
N ALA A 324 11.69 7.19 -15.42
CA ALA A 324 12.89 6.42 -15.23
C ALA A 324 13.90 6.71 -16.33
N PHE A 325 15.19 6.74 -15.98
CA PHE A 325 16.30 6.80 -16.91
C PHE A 325 17.16 5.56 -16.83
N ASN A 326 17.56 5.06 -17.99
CA ASN A 326 18.63 4.07 -18.10
C ASN A 326 19.93 4.77 -18.54
N PRO A 327 20.89 5.01 -17.63
CA PRO A 327 22.16 5.68 -17.95
C PRO A 327 23.10 4.85 -18.84
N LYS A 328 22.76 3.63 -19.18
CA LYS A 328 23.50 2.83 -20.18
C LYS A 328 23.14 3.23 -21.61
N VAL A 329 22.08 3.99 -21.79
CA VAL A 329 21.56 4.41 -23.11
C VAL A 329 21.81 5.92 -23.31
N LYS A 330 22.51 6.28 -24.40
CA LYS A 330 22.71 7.70 -24.75
C LYS A 330 21.38 8.34 -25.17
N PRO A 331 21.17 9.62 -24.83
CA PRO A 331 22.10 10.57 -24.18
C PRO A 331 21.97 10.60 -22.66
N PHE A 332 21.27 9.64 -22.03
CA PHE A 332 20.96 9.61 -20.61
C PHE A 332 22.15 9.13 -19.73
N ASP A 333 23.27 8.73 -20.34
CA ASP A 333 24.56 8.55 -19.68
C ASP A 333 25.11 9.89 -19.12
N ASN A 334 24.74 11.02 -19.71
CA ASN A 334 25.13 12.35 -19.26
C ASN A 334 24.17 12.85 -18.16
N PRO A 335 24.64 13.06 -16.92
CA PRO A 335 23.79 13.54 -15.82
C PRO A 335 23.16 14.91 -16.09
N LYS A 336 23.81 15.81 -16.86
CA LYS A 336 23.25 17.11 -17.20
C LYS A 336 22.02 17.00 -18.09
N VAL A 337 21.93 15.98 -18.96
CA VAL A 337 20.73 15.71 -19.75
C VAL A 337 19.58 15.29 -18.84
N ARG A 338 19.83 14.40 -17.88
CA ARG A 338 18.80 13.97 -16.92
C ARG A 338 18.33 15.12 -16.03
N GLN A 339 19.27 15.95 -15.55
CA GLN A 339 18.97 17.18 -14.79
C GLN A 339 18.17 18.19 -15.63
N ALA A 340 18.52 18.37 -16.90
CA ALA A 340 17.78 19.26 -17.82
C ALA A 340 16.33 18.81 -17.94
N ILE A 341 16.07 17.51 -18.09
CA ILE A 341 14.72 16.96 -18.13
C ILE A 341 14.01 17.20 -16.79
N SER A 342 14.68 16.98 -15.65
CA SER A 342 14.11 17.23 -14.31
C SER A 342 13.66 18.69 -14.14
N TYR A 343 14.43 19.65 -14.66
CA TYR A 343 14.04 21.07 -14.64
C TYR A 343 12.95 21.41 -15.67
N ALA A 344 12.88 20.69 -16.79
CA ALA A 344 11.93 21.03 -17.87
C ALA A 344 10.50 20.52 -17.59
N VAL A 345 10.32 19.51 -16.75
CA VAL A 345 9.00 18.90 -16.49
C VAL A 345 8.05 19.90 -15.84
N ASP A 346 6.90 20.12 -16.48
CA ASP A 346 5.76 20.88 -15.96
C ASP A 346 4.87 19.95 -15.14
N ARG A 347 5.10 19.91 -13.82
CA ARG A 347 4.35 19.03 -12.90
C ARG A 347 2.88 19.39 -12.80
N SER A 348 2.52 20.67 -12.99
CA SER A 348 1.11 21.09 -13.00
C SER A 348 0.36 20.47 -14.19
N SER A 349 0.97 20.48 -15.38
CA SER A 349 0.38 19.85 -16.57
C SER A 349 0.28 18.33 -16.40
N VAL A 350 1.29 17.69 -15.80
CA VAL A 350 1.27 16.26 -15.49
C VAL A 350 0.16 15.91 -14.48
N VAL A 351 0.02 16.68 -13.40
CA VAL A 351 -1.06 16.49 -12.40
C VAL A 351 -2.43 16.66 -13.06
N ASN A 352 -2.60 17.65 -13.93
CA ASN A 352 -3.85 17.84 -14.68
C ASN A 352 -4.14 16.64 -15.61
N ALA A 353 -3.13 16.12 -16.30
CA ALA A 353 -3.26 14.92 -17.14
C ALA A 353 -3.59 13.66 -16.31
N ALA A 354 -3.10 13.59 -15.07
CA ALA A 354 -3.41 12.50 -14.13
C ALA A 354 -4.79 12.61 -13.45
N GLY A 355 -5.62 13.58 -13.87
CA GLY A 355 -6.99 13.77 -13.35
C GLY A 355 -7.16 14.96 -12.40
N GLY A 356 -6.15 15.81 -12.29
CA GLY A 356 -6.17 17.03 -11.47
C GLY A 356 -5.73 16.81 -10.01
N SER A 357 -5.64 17.91 -9.25
CA SER A 357 -5.12 17.92 -7.87
C SER A 357 -5.97 17.12 -6.87
N ALA A 358 -7.18 16.74 -7.22
CA ALA A 358 -8.01 15.88 -6.39
C ALA A 358 -7.60 14.39 -6.48
N LEU A 359 -6.90 13.98 -7.55
CA LEU A 359 -6.49 12.60 -7.82
C LEU A 359 -4.97 12.41 -7.89
N ALA A 360 -4.20 13.49 -7.89
CA ALA A 360 -2.75 13.44 -7.97
C ALA A 360 -2.11 14.62 -7.22
N GLU A 361 -1.10 14.34 -6.40
CA GLU A 361 -0.27 15.34 -5.72
C GLU A 361 1.10 15.42 -6.38
N ALA A 362 1.55 16.63 -6.79
CA ALA A 362 2.86 16.80 -7.42
C ALA A 362 3.98 16.29 -6.51
N ALA A 363 4.90 15.50 -7.07
CA ALA A 363 6.01 14.91 -6.33
C ALA A 363 7.36 15.54 -6.70
N THR A 364 8.19 15.81 -5.70
CA THR A 364 9.60 16.21 -5.85
C THR A 364 10.56 15.18 -5.24
N THR A 365 10.04 14.23 -4.45
CA THR A 365 10.74 13.13 -3.81
C THR A 365 10.37 11.80 -4.46
N PHE A 366 11.27 10.83 -4.45
CA PHE A 366 10.94 9.49 -4.94
C PHE A 366 10.12 8.70 -3.91
N LEU A 367 10.43 8.83 -2.62
CA LEU A 367 9.58 8.27 -1.57
C LEU A 367 8.22 8.97 -1.51
N PRO A 368 7.12 8.22 -1.28
CA PRO A 368 5.79 8.78 -1.06
C PRO A 368 5.76 9.77 0.10
N ASN A 369 4.82 10.72 0.06
CA ASN A 369 4.67 11.79 1.07
C ASN A 369 4.11 11.32 2.42
N GLN A 370 4.52 10.14 2.88
CA GLN A 370 4.12 9.53 4.14
C GLN A 370 5.32 9.35 5.08
N LYS A 371 5.12 9.67 6.36
CA LYS A 371 6.17 9.60 7.40
C LYS A 371 6.79 8.22 7.55
N SER A 372 6.00 7.16 7.42
CA SER A 372 6.44 5.78 7.55
C SER A 372 7.51 5.37 6.53
N PHE A 373 7.49 5.97 5.33
CA PHE A 373 8.54 5.80 4.32
C PHE A 373 9.82 6.58 4.63
N GLY A 374 9.79 7.51 5.59
CA GLY A 374 10.87 8.45 5.86
C GLY A 374 10.77 9.74 5.07
N TYR A 375 9.61 10.02 4.50
CA TYR A 375 9.40 11.24 3.72
C TYR A 375 9.87 12.49 4.47
N THR A 376 10.74 13.23 3.80
CA THR A 376 11.14 14.59 4.15
C THR A 376 11.08 15.41 2.87
N PRO A 377 10.32 16.51 2.84
CA PRO A 377 10.20 17.30 1.62
C PRO A 377 11.56 17.87 1.20
N TYR A 378 11.91 17.67 -0.06
CA TYR A 378 13.06 18.28 -0.72
C TYR A 378 12.74 18.52 -2.19
N ASP A 379 13.43 19.49 -2.81
CA ASP A 379 13.41 19.72 -4.25
C ASP A 379 14.85 19.96 -4.73
N LEU A 380 15.45 18.93 -5.33
CA LEU A 380 16.83 18.98 -5.82
C LEU A 380 16.95 19.71 -7.17
N PHE A 381 15.85 19.83 -7.89
CA PHE A 381 15.79 20.46 -9.21
C PHE A 381 14.63 21.46 -9.23
N PRO A 382 14.73 22.58 -8.48
CA PRO A 382 13.63 23.52 -8.28
C PRO A 382 13.23 24.17 -9.60
N ALA A 383 12.12 23.71 -10.12
CA ALA A 383 11.59 24.13 -11.42
C ALA A 383 10.28 24.92 -11.31
N GLY A 384 9.76 25.09 -10.09
CA GLY A 384 8.42 25.57 -9.87
C GLY A 384 7.35 24.59 -10.39
N ALA A 385 6.11 25.03 -10.43
CA ALA A 385 5.00 24.17 -10.85
C ALA A 385 5.00 23.88 -12.36
N THR A 386 5.51 24.82 -13.18
CA THR A 386 5.39 24.81 -14.65
C THR A 386 6.69 24.46 -15.38
N GLY A 387 7.71 24.05 -14.64
CA GLY A 387 9.04 23.76 -15.18
C GLY A 387 9.92 25.01 -15.39
N ASN A 388 11.22 24.80 -15.55
CA ASN A 388 12.23 25.83 -15.81
C ASN A 388 12.96 25.53 -17.13
N ALA A 389 12.32 25.86 -18.24
CA ALA A 389 12.86 25.63 -19.59
C ALA A 389 14.18 26.40 -19.85
N ALA A 390 14.39 27.55 -19.20
CA ALA A 390 15.62 28.33 -19.35
C ALA A 390 16.82 27.58 -18.72
N LYS A 391 16.66 27.07 -17.47
CA LYS A 391 17.70 26.28 -16.82
C LYS A 391 17.97 24.97 -17.54
N ALA A 392 16.91 24.34 -18.07
CA ALA A 392 17.06 23.13 -18.87
C ALA A 392 17.88 23.36 -20.15
N LYS A 393 17.65 24.46 -20.87
CA LYS A 393 18.45 24.83 -22.05
C LYS A 393 19.92 25.09 -21.71
N GLU A 394 20.19 25.75 -20.61
CA GLU A 394 21.56 25.97 -20.10
C GLU A 394 22.28 24.62 -19.90
N LEU A 395 21.65 23.69 -19.17
CA LEU A 395 22.21 22.37 -18.90
C LEU A 395 22.39 21.53 -20.19
N LEU A 396 21.48 21.62 -21.14
CA LEU A 396 21.62 20.97 -22.43
C LEU A 396 22.81 21.50 -23.23
N LYS A 397 23.02 22.83 -23.22
CA LYS A 397 24.19 23.45 -23.85
C LYS A 397 25.48 22.95 -23.20
N GLU A 398 25.54 22.88 -21.87
CA GLU A 398 26.68 22.33 -21.12
C GLU A 398 26.89 20.83 -21.37
N ALA A 399 25.82 20.09 -21.67
CA ALA A 399 25.85 18.69 -22.03
C ALA A 399 26.29 18.42 -23.47
N GLY A 400 26.52 19.48 -24.30
CA GLY A 400 26.92 19.36 -25.69
C GLY A 400 25.75 19.39 -26.68
N TYR A 401 24.54 19.80 -26.26
CA TYR A 401 23.32 19.87 -27.08
C TYR A 401 22.79 21.33 -27.18
N PRO A 402 23.59 22.29 -27.69
CA PRO A 402 23.17 23.70 -27.74
C PRO A 402 21.96 23.96 -28.65
N ASN A 403 21.71 23.08 -29.61
CA ASN A 403 20.60 23.17 -30.57
C ASN A 403 19.41 22.25 -30.20
N GLY A 404 19.43 21.73 -28.95
CA GLY A 404 18.44 20.74 -28.49
C GLY A 404 18.80 19.32 -28.87
N LEU A 405 17.91 18.37 -28.49
CA LEU A 405 18.09 16.95 -28.79
C LEU A 405 16.74 16.27 -29.05
N THR A 406 16.78 15.10 -29.68
CA THR A 406 15.61 14.25 -29.89
C THR A 406 15.75 12.97 -29.08
N VAL A 407 14.71 12.62 -28.30
CA VAL A 407 14.63 11.41 -27.48
C VAL A 407 13.30 10.70 -27.68
N THR A 408 13.24 9.41 -27.32
CA THR A 408 11.99 8.65 -27.31
C THR A 408 11.55 8.43 -25.87
N LEU A 409 10.31 8.79 -25.54
CA LEU A 409 9.64 8.47 -24.29
C LEU A 409 8.75 7.25 -24.52
N THR A 410 9.11 6.15 -23.87
CA THR A 410 8.30 4.92 -23.88
C THR A 410 7.29 4.98 -22.74
N HIS A 411 6.04 4.65 -23.02
CA HIS A 411 4.95 4.66 -22.04
C HIS A 411 3.99 3.50 -22.27
N ASP A 412 3.28 3.14 -21.22
CA ASP A 412 2.19 2.18 -21.30
C ASP A 412 0.99 2.79 -22.02
N ASN A 413 0.44 2.04 -22.97
CA ASN A 413 -0.77 2.40 -23.72
C ASN A 413 -2.00 1.73 -23.14
N ALA A 414 -1.80 0.85 -22.19
CA ALA A 414 -2.82 0.00 -21.64
C ALA A 414 -3.62 0.67 -20.53
N GLN A 415 -4.62 -0.06 -20.15
CA GLN A 415 -5.67 0.39 -19.26
C GLN A 415 -5.27 0.46 -17.77
N ASN A 416 -4.14 -0.12 -17.37
CA ASN A 416 -3.66 -0.09 -15.98
C ASN A 416 -3.29 1.31 -15.51
N PHE A 417 -2.77 2.14 -16.45
CA PHE A 417 -2.53 3.56 -16.24
C PHE A 417 -3.27 4.37 -17.31
N LYS A 418 -4.59 4.39 -17.23
CA LYS A 418 -5.52 5.00 -18.22
C LYS A 418 -5.16 6.42 -18.65
N THR A 419 -4.31 7.10 -17.88
CA THR A 419 -3.84 8.46 -18.17
C THR A 419 -2.39 8.51 -18.63
N SER A 420 -1.73 7.37 -18.90
CA SER A 420 -0.32 7.34 -19.30
C SER A 420 -0.06 8.05 -20.64
N PRO A 421 -0.90 7.93 -21.68
CA PRO A 421 -0.74 8.69 -22.94
C PRO A 421 -0.87 10.20 -22.73
N GLU A 422 -1.81 10.65 -21.91
CA GLU A 422 -2.04 12.06 -21.60
C GLU A 422 -0.86 12.63 -20.79
N ILE A 423 -0.33 11.87 -19.84
CA ILE A 423 0.87 12.23 -19.08
C ILE A 423 2.08 12.32 -20.00
N ALA A 424 2.27 11.35 -20.90
CA ALA A 424 3.35 11.37 -21.89
C ALA A 424 3.27 12.59 -22.81
N THR A 425 2.07 12.97 -23.24
CA THR A 425 1.82 14.19 -24.04
C THR A 425 2.14 15.46 -23.25
N ALA A 426 1.73 15.55 -21.98
CA ALA A 426 2.05 16.69 -21.12
C ALA A 426 3.57 16.85 -20.93
N ILE A 427 4.30 15.75 -20.78
CA ILE A 427 5.77 15.74 -20.70
C ILE A 427 6.39 16.17 -22.04
N GLN A 428 5.90 15.67 -23.17
CA GLN A 428 6.37 16.04 -24.50
C GLN A 428 6.26 17.56 -24.72
N ASP A 429 5.11 18.16 -24.38
CA ASP A 429 4.87 19.59 -24.53
C ASP A 429 5.76 20.44 -23.59
N ALA A 430 5.98 19.96 -22.36
CA ALA A 430 6.87 20.62 -21.40
C ALA A 430 8.32 20.61 -21.92
N LEU A 431 8.82 19.46 -22.34
CA LEU A 431 10.20 19.28 -22.81
C LEU A 431 10.47 20.05 -24.12
N LYS A 432 9.48 20.20 -24.99
CA LYS A 432 9.56 21.00 -26.20
C LYS A 432 9.94 22.46 -25.92
N LYS A 433 9.45 23.04 -24.82
CA LYS A 433 9.79 24.42 -24.40
C LYS A 433 11.28 24.56 -24.07
N ALA A 434 11.91 23.46 -23.64
CA ALA A 434 13.34 23.38 -23.35
C ALA A 434 14.22 23.01 -24.57
N GLY A 435 13.64 22.84 -25.77
CA GLY A 435 14.37 22.42 -26.96
C GLY A 435 14.59 20.91 -27.06
N ILE A 436 13.84 20.11 -26.30
CA ILE A 436 13.89 18.65 -26.38
C ILE A 436 12.69 18.17 -27.20
N THR A 437 12.96 17.55 -28.36
CA THR A 437 11.94 16.90 -29.18
C THR A 437 11.72 15.48 -28.64
N VAL A 438 10.51 15.20 -28.16
CA VAL A 438 10.14 13.87 -27.65
C VAL A 438 9.31 13.13 -28.70
N LYS A 439 9.73 11.92 -29.05
CA LYS A 439 8.90 10.95 -29.79
C LYS A 439 8.20 10.07 -28.78
N LEU A 440 6.89 9.97 -28.83
CA LEU A 440 6.11 9.09 -27.97
C LEU A 440 6.08 7.68 -28.55
N GLN A 441 6.33 6.68 -27.71
CA GLN A 441 6.24 5.26 -28.03
C GLN A 441 5.32 4.58 -27.01
N GLY A 442 4.05 4.45 -27.36
CA GLY A 442 3.08 3.69 -26.57
C GLY A 442 3.21 2.20 -26.87
N LEU A 443 3.30 1.38 -25.84
CA LEU A 443 3.31 -0.08 -25.90
C LEU A 443 2.12 -0.63 -25.15
N GLU A 444 1.55 -1.74 -25.64
CA GLU A 444 0.49 -2.46 -24.91
C GLU A 444 1.09 -3.16 -23.66
N ASP A 445 0.26 -3.37 -22.64
CA ASP A 445 0.61 -3.75 -21.27
C ASP A 445 1.73 -4.79 -21.13
N ASN A 446 1.51 -6.00 -21.63
CA ASN A 446 2.51 -7.07 -21.54
C ASN A 446 3.83 -6.69 -22.25
N ASN A 447 3.73 -6.11 -23.45
CA ASN A 447 4.89 -5.66 -24.22
C ASN A 447 5.62 -4.53 -23.48
N TYR A 448 4.89 -3.62 -22.84
CA TYR A 448 5.47 -2.57 -22.03
C TYR A 448 6.25 -3.14 -20.85
N SER A 449 5.60 -3.98 -20.04
CA SER A 449 6.20 -4.60 -18.87
C SER A 449 7.46 -5.43 -19.22
N ASP A 450 7.39 -6.25 -20.25
CA ASP A 450 8.52 -7.07 -20.72
C ASP A 450 9.67 -6.20 -21.24
N THR A 451 9.36 -5.08 -21.92
CA THR A 451 10.35 -4.15 -22.47
C THR A 451 11.09 -3.40 -21.36
N VAL A 452 10.37 -2.80 -20.40
CA VAL A 452 10.98 -1.93 -19.37
C VAL A 452 11.58 -2.71 -18.19
N ARG A 453 11.25 -3.99 -18.04
CA ARG A 453 11.76 -4.84 -16.96
C ARG A 453 12.88 -5.77 -17.39
N SER A 454 13.42 -5.62 -18.58
CA SER A 454 14.54 -6.43 -19.07
C SER A 454 15.75 -5.55 -19.35
N VAL A 455 16.88 -5.82 -18.72
CA VAL A 455 18.15 -5.08 -18.94
C VAL A 455 18.60 -5.10 -20.40
N LYS A 456 18.06 -6.03 -21.23
CA LYS A 456 18.40 -6.17 -22.66
C LYS A 456 17.60 -5.22 -23.56
N THR A 457 16.36 -4.89 -23.18
CA THR A 457 15.40 -4.13 -24.00
C THR A 457 14.98 -2.81 -23.37
N GLU A 458 15.39 -2.55 -22.14
CA GLU A 458 15.01 -1.39 -21.34
C GLU A 458 15.34 -0.07 -22.07
N PRO A 459 14.33 0.80 -22.29
CA PRO A 459 14.53 2.10 -22.93
C PRO A 459 15.39 3.03 -22.08
N GLY A 460 16.01 4.03 -22.73
CA GLY A 460 16.76 5.07 -22.03
C GLY A 460 15.90 6.02 -21.22
N PHE A 461 14.60 6.17 -21.57
CA PHE A 461 13.69 7.17 -21.02
C PHE A 461 12.24 6.66 -21.13
N PHE A 462 11.59 6.44 -20.00
CA PHE A 462 10.25 5.86 -19.98
C PHE A 462 9.48 6.26 -18.73
N LEU A 463 8.14 6.19 -18.78
CA LEU A 463 7.27 6.35 -17.63
C LEU A 463 7.34 5.10 -16.78
N SER A 464 7.29 5.24 -15.48
CA SER A 464 7.24 4.13 -14.55
C SER A 464 6.48 4.51 -13.29
N ALA A 465 6.18 3.53 -12.48
CA ALA A 465 5.56 3.71 -11.21
C ALA A 465 6.00 2.62 -10.24
N TRP A 466 6.04 2.94 -8.95
CA TRP A 466 6.41 1.97 -7.92
C TRP A 466 5.55 2.15 -6.68
N GLY A 467 5.15 1.03 -6.09
CA GLY A 467 4.46 0.94 -4.82
C GLY A 467 5.14 -0.07 -3.92
N ALA A 468 5.18 0.19 -2.63
CA ALA A 468 5.81 -0.69 -1.66
C ALA A 468 4.82 -1.73 -1.10
N ASP A 469 5.33 -2.90 -0.73
CA ASP A 469 4.53 -3.98 -0.13
C ASP A 469 4.13 -3.69 1.33
N TRP A 470 4.89 -2.82 1.99
CA TRP A 470 4.57 -2.26 3.30
C TRP A 470 5.11 -0.83 3.40
N PRO A 471 4.55 0.00 4.31
CA PRO A 471 4.86 1.43 4.36
C PRO A 471 6.23 1.72 4.98
N SER A 472 7.29 1.40 4.23
CA SER A 472 8.68 1.69 4.56
C SER A 472 9.47 2.03 3.31
N GLY A 473 10.60 2.73 3.49
CA GLY A 473 11.56 3.00 2.44
C GLY A 473 12.29 1.75 1.93
N GLY A 474 12.36 0.67 2.72
CA GLY A 474 13.03 -0.57 2.37
C GLY A 474 12.48 -1.19 1.07
N PRO A 475 11.23 -1.66 1.03
CA PRO A 475 10.62 -2.23 -0.17
C PRO A 475 10.38 -1.18 -1.27
N PHE A 476 10.59 0.10 -0.99
CA PHE A 476 10.48 1.18 -1.97
C PHE A 476 11.80 1.46 -2.69
N LEU A 477 12.90 1.61 -1.95
CA LEU A 477 14.20 2.00 -2.52
C LEU A 477 15.06 0.80 -2.93
N ALA A 478 15.06 -0.30 -2.15
CA ALA A 478 15.99 -1.41 -2.40
C ALA A 478 15.73 -2.11 -3.75
N PRO A 479 14.50 -2.45 -4.17
CA PRO A 479 14.27 -3.07 -5.47
C PRO A 479 14.71 -2.21 -6.67
N ILE A 480 14.69 -0.88 -6.51
CA ILE A 480 14.95 0.09 -7.58
C ILE A 480 16.41 0.54 -7.62
N PHE A 481 17.12 0.54 -6.48
CA PHE A 481 18.45 1.18 -6.38
C PHE A 481 19.54 0.32 -5.74
N ASP A 482 19.23 -0.87 -5.20
CA ASP A 482 20.25 -1.81 -4.75
C ASP A 482 20.85 -2.52 -5.96
N GLY A 483 22.15 -2.36 -6.18
CA GLY A 483 22.83 -2.99 -7.33
C GLY A 483 22.81 -4.52 -7.31
N ARG A 484 22.58 -5.12 -6.15
CA ARG A 484 22.49 -6.58 -5.98
C ARG A 484 21.13 -7.13 -6.43
N GLN A 485 20.14 -6.26 -6.61
CA GLN A 485 18.80 -6.59 -7.13
C GLN A 485 18.72 -6.54 -8.66
N ILE A 486 19.81 -6.22 -9.35
CA ILE A 486 19.84 -6.21 -10.82
C ILE A 486 19.71 -7.65 -11.34
N VAL A 487 18.60 -7.92 -12.00
CA VAL A 487 18.30 -9.21 -12.63
C VAL A 487 18.67 -9.16 -14.11
N LYS A 488 19.64 -9.99 -14.51
CA LYS A 488 20.12 -10.03 -15.91
C LYS A 488 19.16 -10.75 -16.85
N ASP A 489 18.51 -11.81 -16.37
CA ASP A 489 17.57 -12.63 -17.11
C ASP A 489 16.30 -12.79 -16.25
N GLY A 490 15.27 -11.98 -16.55
CA GLY A 490 14.03 -11.89 -15.78
C GLY A 490 13.60 -10.44 -15.55
N ALA A 491 12.65 -10.26 -14.63
CA ALA A 491 12.12 -8.93 -14.30
C ALA A 491 13.13 -8.14 -13.46
N ASN A 492 13.71 -7.10 -14.05
CA ASN A 492 14.58 -6.13 -13.39
C ASN A 492 13.80 -4.86 -13.05
N PHE A 493 13.84 -4.43 -11.81
CA PHE A 493 13.21 -3.19 -11.36
C PHE A 493 14.22 -2.05 -11.17
N ASN A 494 15.53 -2.34 -11.10
CA ASN A 494 16.58 -1.33 -11.04
C ASN A 494 16.88 -0.78 -12.44
N SER A 495 15.97 0.07 -12.94
CA SER A 495 16.02 0.65 -14.28
C SER A 495 17.25 1.49 -14.54
N ALA A 496 17.79 2.14 -13.53
CA ALA A 496 19.04 2.89 -13.66
C ALA A 496 20.27 1.96 -13.74
N GLN A 497 20.09 0.66 -13.50
CA GLN A 497 21.16 -0.30 -13.31
C GLN A 497 22.24 0.24 -12.35
N LEU A 498 21.76 0.97 -11.30
CA LEU A 498 22.61 1.56 -10.28
C LEU A 498 23.27 0.45 -9.45
N ASN A 499 24.59 0.44 -9.39
CA ASN A 499 25.35 -0.42 -8.49
C ASN A 499 26.41 0.43 -7.76
N ASP A 500 25.94 1.24 -6.83
CA ASP A 500 26.78 2.12 -6.01
C ASP A 500 27.06 1.47 -4.67
N ALA A 501 28.32 1.20 -4.38
CA ALA A 501 28.75 0.55 -3.13
C ALA A 501 28.29 1.31 -1.88
N SER A 502 28.22 2.64 -1.93
CA SER A 502 27.79 3.47 -0.81
C SER A 502 26.27 3.44 -0.59
N VAL A 503 25.50 3.27 -1.64
CA VAL A 503 24.04 3.04 -1.58
C VAL A 503 23.76 1.66 -1.02
N ASN A 504 24.42 0.62 -1.58
CA ASN A 504 24.26 -0.76 -1.11
C ASN A 504 24.63 -0.91 0.39
N ALA A 505 25.71 -0.28 0.81
CA ALA A 505 26.16 -0.31 2.21
C ALA A 505 25.17 0.42 3.15
N GLU A 506 24.58 1.53 2.70
CA GLU A 506 23.57 2.25 3.48
C GLU A 506 22.29 1.43 3.62
N ILE A 507 21.82 0.76 2.56
CA ILE A 507 20.70 -0.18 2.62
C ILE A 507 20.95 -1.27 3.67
N ASP A 508 22.15 -1.91 3.64
CA ASP A 508 22.52 -2.92 4.64
C ASP A 508 22.57 -2.36 6.07
N ALA A 509 22.99 -1.12 6.22
CA ALA A 509 23.03 -0.49 7.54
C ALA A 509 21.65 -0.12 8.07
N ILE A 510 20.71 0.23 7.20
CA ILE A 510 19.31 0.49 7.57
C ILE A 510 18.59 -0.80 7.92
N ASN A 511 18.79 -1.87 7.13
CA ASN A 511 18.16 -3.18 7.37
C ASN A 511 18.51 -3.79 8.74
N LYS A 512 19.59 -3.34 9.39
CA LYS A 512 19.93 -3.77 10.77
C LYS A 512 19.10 -3.09 11.85
N LEU A 513 18.41 -2.01 11.52
CA LEU A 513 17.66 -1.22 12.49
C LEU A 513 16.30 -1.86 12.78
N THR A 514 16.07 -2.20 14.04
CA THR A 514 14.77 -2.70 14.54
C THR A 514 13.87 -1.58 15.05
N ASP A 515 14.40 -0.37 15.22
CA ASP A 515 13.64 0.86 15.42
C ASP A 515 13.19 1.37 14.06
N LEU A 516 11.91 1.15 13.72
CA LEU A 516 11.34 1.50 12.41
C LEU A 516 11.30 3.01 12.16
N ASP A 517 11.18 3.84 13.21
CA ASP A 517 11.24 5.29 13.08
C ASP A 517 12.66 5.78 12.76
N ALA A 518 13.66 5.15 13.37
CA ALA A 518 15.08 5.43 13.04
C ALA A 518 15.42 4.96 11.61
N ALA A 519 14.92 3.79 11.20
CA ALA A 519 15.06 3.29 9.84
C ALA A 519 14.42 4.24 8.82
N ALA A 520 13.17 4.68 9.07
CA ALA A 520 12.46 5.61 8.21
C ALA A 520 13.25 6.90 7.96
N LYS A 521 13.83 7.52 8.99
CA LYS A 521 14.66 8.73 8.84
C LYS A 521 15.87 8.51 7.92
N ARG A 522 16.50 7.34 8.01
CA ARG A 522 17.65 7.01 7.16
C ARG A 522 17.23 6.69 5.74
N TRP A 523 16.08 6.04 5.53
CA TRP A 523 15.49 5.87 4.21
C TRP A 523 15.24 7.20 3.51
N GLY A 524 14.70 8.21 4.23
CA GLY A 524 14.53 9.56 3.69
C GLY A 524 15.84 10.25 3.30
N ALA A 525 16.88 10.10 4.10
CA ALA A 525 18.21 10.63 3.77
C ALA A 525 18.82 9.92 2.55
N LEU A 526 18.61 8.61 2.43
CA LEU A 526 19.06 7.82 1.28
C LEU A 526 18.32 8.22 0.00
N ASP A 527 16.99 8.46 0.07
CA ASP A 527 16.21 8.96 -1.05
C ASP A 527 16.77 10.27 -1.61
N GLN A 528 17.06 11.24 -0.73
CA GLN A 528 17.67 12.50 -1.14
C GLN A 528 19.05 12.32 -1.79
N LYS A 529 19.88 11.42 -1.24
CA LYS A 529 21.22 11.10 -1.78
C LYS A 529 21.13 10.50 -3.18
N ILE A 530 20.21 9.56 -3.40
CA ILE A 530 19.98 8.91 -4.70
C ILE A 530 19.39 9.93 -5.68
N GLY A 531 18.41 10.73 -5.24
CA GLY A 531 17.76 11.77 -6.04
C GLY A 531 18.73 12.76 -6.65
N ALA A 532 19.84 13.09 -5.95
CA ALA A 532 20.89 13.98 -6.46
C ALA A 532 21.57 13.45 -7.72
N GLN A 533 21.49 12.14 -8.02
CA GLN A 533 22.04 11.54 -9.24
C GLN A 533 21.10 11.71 -10.46
N ALA A 534 19.88 12.25 -10.26
CA ALA A 534 18.86 12.43 -11.29
C ALA A 534 18.59 11.15 -12.11
N LEU A 535 18.48 10.01 -11.43
CA LEU A 535 18.18 8.72 -12.08
C LEU A 535 16.69 8.52 -12.33
N THR A 536 15.85 9.28 -11.61
CA THR A 536 14.41 9.35 -11.76
C THR A 536 13.93 10.80 -11.70
N VAL A 537 12.76 11.08 -12.26
CA VAL A 537 12.05 12.35 -12.06
C VAL A 537 10.70 12.02 -11.42
N PRO A 538 10.52 12.22 -10.12
CA PRO A 538 9.23 12.09 -9.49
C PRO A 538 8.21 13.04 -10.12
N LEU A 539 7.02 12.54 -10.42
CA LEU A 539 5.96 13.28 -11.10
C LEU A 539 4.81 13.60 -10.14
N PHE A 540 4.20 12.56 -9.59
CA PHE A 540 3.10 12.70 -8.64
C PHE A 540 2.90 11.45 -7.78
N HIS A 541 2.24 11.65 -6.64
CA HIS A 541 1.67 10.60 -5.80
C HIS A 541 0.17 10.53 -6.05
N PRO A 542 -0.43 9.35 -6.32
CA PRO A 542 -1.85 9.22 -6.57
C PRO A 542 -2.68 9.41 -5.29
N VAL A 543 -3.85 10.02 -5.45
CA VAL A 543 -4.89 10.13 -4.42
C VAL A 543 -6.09 9.34 -4.88
N TYR A 544 -6.52 8.39 -4.06
CA TYR A 544 -7.65 7.54 -4.37
C TYR A 544 -8.94 8.11 -3.78
N LYS A 545 -9.99 8.18 -4.59
CA LYS A 545 -11.33 8.59 -4.18
C LYS A 545 -12.29 7.45 -4.45
N ARG A 546 -12.99 7.02 -3.40
CA ARG A 546 -13.96 5.91 -3.50
C ARG A 546 -15.29 6.31 -2.89
N LEU A 547 -16.36 5.97 -3.60
CA LEU A 547 -17.72 6.18 -3.13
C LEU A 547 -18.19 4.94 -2.37
N VAL A 548 -18.96 5.14 -1.30
CA VAL A 548 -19.63 4.06 -0.56
C VAL A 548 -21.15 4.24 -0.61
N GLY A 549 -21.88 3.14 -0.36
CA GLY A 549 -23.34 3.16 -0.23
C GLY A 549 -23.82 4.01 0.94
N LYS A 550 -25.03 4.55 0.86
CA LYS A 550 -25.58 5.50 1.86
C LYS A 550 -25.81 4.90 3.26
N ASP A 551 -25.93 3.57 3.34
CA ASP A 551 -26.12 2.85 4.61
C ASP A 551 -24.80 2.34 5.21
N ILE A 552 -23.66 2.66 4.59
CA ILE A 552 -22.33 2.34 5.12
C ILE A 552 -21.98 3.26 6.27
N ARG A 553 -21.41 2.69 7.32
CA ARG A 553 -20.94 3.37 8.52
C ARG A 553 -19.53 2.93 8.87
N ASN A 554 -18.83 3.73 9.68
CA ASN A 554 -17.48 3.48 10.17
C ASN A 554 -16.47 3.25 9.02
N VAL A 555 -16.41 4.23 8.10
CA VAL A 555 -15.43 4.25 7.01
C VAL A 555 -14.05 4.55 7.58
N VAL A 556 -13.13 3.61 7.46
CA VAL A 556 -11.71 3.72 7.87
C VAL A 556 -10.84 3.48 6.65
N ILE A 557 -9.94 4.42 6.34
CA ILE A 557 -9.00 4.33 5.22
C ILE A 557 -7.59 4.59 5.75
N SER A 558 -6.76 3.57 5.79
CA SER A 558 -5.38 3.71 6.24
C SER A 558 -4.45 4.14 5.10
N ASP A 559 -3.42 4.89 5.43
CA ASP A 559 -2.37 5.26 4.47
C ASP A 559 -1.45 4.07 4.10
N TRP A 560 -1.62 2.91 4.72
CA TRP A 560 -0.94 1.69 4.27
C TRP A 560 -1.46 1.21 2.92
N THR A 561 -2.78 1.14 2.79
CA THR A 561 -3.42 0.58 1.60
C THR A 561 -4.08 1.63 0.70
N GLY A 562 -4.37 2.82 1.25
CA GLY A 562 -5.14 3.84 0.57
C GLY A 562 -6.57 3.43 0.22
N VAL A 563 -7.05 2.30 0.77
CA VAL A 563 -8.38 1.77 0.50
C VAL A 563 -9.19 1.60 1.78
N LEU A 564 -10.50 1.56 1.64
CA LEU A 564 -11.43 1.30 2.73
C LEU A 564 -11.12 -0.06 3.39
N ASP A 565 -11.01 -0.10 4.70
CA ASP A 565 -10.85 -1.32 5.47
C ASP A 565 -12.21 -1.93 5.80
N ILE A 566 -12.61 -2.95 5.03
CA ILE A 566 -13.93 -3.60 5.18
C ILE A 566 -14.10 -4.33 6.53
N SER A 567 -13.01 -4.63 7.25
CA SER A 567 -13.09 -5.22 8.58
C SER A 567 -13.60 -4.26 9.65
N GLN A 568 -13.64 -2.95 9.34
CA GLN A 568 -14.14 -1.89 10.19
C GLN A 568 -15.57 -1.46 9.84
N VAL A 569 -16.03 -1.81 8.64
CA VAL A 569 -17.30 -1.32 8.09
C VAL A 569 -18.49 -1.92 8.82
N ALA A 570 -19.47 -1.06 9.14
CA ALA A 570 -20.80 -1.45 9.59
C ALA A 570 -21.86 -1.08 8.54
N VAL A 571 -22.98 -1.79 8.54
CA VAL A 571 -24.17 -1.49 7.76
C VAL A 571 -25.24 -0.93 8.71
N LYS A 572 -26.03 0.04 8.22
CA LYS A 572 -27.12 0.66 8.98
C LYS A 572 -28.18 -0.35 9.36
#